data_ac975faf6f6d776e08568fd21ca4cba6
#
_entry.id   ac975faf6f6d776e08568fd21ca4cba6
#
_cell.length_a   1.000
_cell.length_b   1.000
_cell.length_c   1.000
_cell.angle_alpha   90.00
_cell.angle_beta   90.00
_cell.angle_gamma   90.00
#
_symmetry.space_group_name_H-M   'P 1'
#
loop_
_entity.id
_entity.type
_entity.pdbx_description
1 polymer ?
#
loop_
_entity_poly.entity_id
_entity_poly.type
_entity_poly.pdbx_seq_one_letter_code
_entity_poly.pdbx_strand_id
1 'polypeptide(L)'
;NLLKREVAKYLPKWEKTTGLYCSSWQSKYMTTKWGTCNPTSKKIWLNLQLAKKPIECLEYVVLHELAHLKVHDHGPEFTAILDQYMPYWREHKRRLNDSTLDYLPSQLE
;
A
#
# COMPACT_ATOMS: atom_id res chain seq x y z
N ASN A 1 13.39 -1.86 12.20
CA ASN A 1 12.95 -0.47 12.26
C ASN A 1 11.44 -0.40 12.48
N LEU A 2 10.95 0.82 12.66
CA LEU A 2 9.53 1.02 12.94
C LEU A 2 8.63 0.52 11.80
N LEU A 3 8.99 0.85 10.57
CA LEU A 3 8.19 0.42 9.43
C LEU A 3 8.10 -1.10 9.34
N LYS A 4 9.23 -1.78 9.50
CA LYS A 4 9.26 -3.23 9.42
C LYS A 4 8.34 -3.86 10.47
N ARG A 5 8.34 -3.30 11.67
CA ARG A 5 7.48 -3.79 12.75
C ARG A 5 6.01 -3.62 12.41
N GLU A 6 5.64 -2.46 11.86
CA GLU A 6 4.25 -2.20 11.53
C GLU A 6 3.77 -3.04 10.35
N VAL A 7 4.62 -3.23 9.34
CA VAL A 7 4.26 -4.08 8.21
C VAL A 7 4.08 -5.52 8.65
N ALA A 8 4.95 -6.01 9.55
CA ALA A 8 4.83 -7.37 10.08
C ALA A 8 3.49 -7.56 10.78
N LYS A 9 2.89 -6.51 11.28
CA LYS A 9 1.60 -6.55 11.96
C LYS A 9 0.43 -6.47 10.98
N TYR A 10 0.49 -5.55 10.03
CA TYR A 10 -0.66 -5.24 9.18
C TYR A 10 -0.70 -6.00 7.87
N LEU A 11 0.43 -6.41 7.33
CA LEU A 11 0.42 -7.18 6.09
C LEU A 11 -0.30 -8.52 6.26
N PRO A 12 0.01 -9.32 7.29
CA PRO A 12 -0.72 -10.59 7.48
C PRO A 12 -2.21 -10.37 7.72
N LYS A 13 -2.56 -9.28 8.41
CA LYS A 13 -3.97 -8.94 8.65
C LYS A 13 -4.71 -8.77 7.33
N TRP A 14 -4.16 -7.98 6.41
CA TRP A 14 -4.82 -7.73 5.14
C TRP A 14 -4.74 -8.90 4.19
N GLU A 15 -3.66 -9.68 4.24
CA GLU A 15 -3.59 -10.92 3.48
C GLU A 15 -4.73 -11.87 3.87
N LYS A 16 -4.92 -12.04 5.16
CA LYS A 16 -5.97 -12.93 5.65
C LYS A 16 -7.36 -12.40 5.29
N THR A 17 -7.56 -11.11 5.43
CA THR A 17 -8.86 -10.49 5.17
C THR A 17 -9.24 -10.58 3.70
N THR A 18 -8.28 -10.36 2.79
CA THR A 18 -8.56 -10.33 1.36
C THR A 18 -8.38 -11.69 0.68
N GLY A 19 -7.61 -12.58 1.30
CA GLY A 19 -7.24 -13.83 0.64
C GLY A 19 -6.14 -13.66 -0.40
N LEU A 20 -5.51 -12.49 -0.46
CA LEU A 20 -4.45 -12.21 -1.42
C LEU A 20 -3.12 -12.19 -0.67
N TYR A 21 -2.19 -13.06 -1.09
CA TYR A 21 -0.94 -13.25 -0.38
C TYR A 21 0.25 -12.92 -1.29
N CYS A 22 1.11 -12.04 -0.84
CA CYS A 22 2.36 -11.77 -1.55
C CYS A 22 3.38 -12.88 -1.24
N SER A 23 4.35 -13.06 -2.15
CA SER A 23 5.42 -14.03 -1.93
C SER A 23 6.46 -13.49 -0.94
N SER A 24 6.69 -12.17 -0.99
CA SER A 24 7.64 -11.52 -0.09
C SER A 24 7.43 -10.01 -0.19
N TRP A 25 8.00 -9.29 0.77
CA TRP A 25 7.98 -7.85 0.73
C TRP A 25 9.31 -7.31 1.22
N GLN A 26 9.66 -6.11 0.75
CA GLN A 26 10.83 -5.39 1.21
C GLN A 26 10.52 -3.91 1.22
N SER A 27 11.34 -3.16 1.94
CA SER A 27 11.20 -1.71 1.99
C SER A 27 12.44 -1.05 1.41
N LYS A 28 12.26 0.13 0.85
CA LYS A 28 13.36 0.96 0.39
C LYS A 28 12.90 2.40 0.30
N TYR A 29 13.85 3.33 0.29
CA TYR A 29 13.52 4.73 0.08
C TYR A 29 13.14 4.93 -1.39
N MET A 30 12.00 5.56 -1.61
CA MET A 30 11.53 5.86 -2.97
C MET A 30 11.11 7.31 -3.04
N THR A 31 11.26 7.93 -4.21
CA THR A 31 10.92 9.34 -4.41
C THR A 31 9.70 9.53 -5.30
N THR A 32 9.22 8.48 -5.96
CA THR A 32 8.12 8.61 -6.91
C THR A 32 6.89 7.79 -6.56
N LYS A 33 6.99 6.82 -5.64
CA LYS A 33 5.87 5.94 -5.32
C LYS A 33 5.86 5.62 -3.84
N TRP A 34 4.68 5.30 -3.32
CA TRP A 34 4.56 4.82 -1.94
C TRP A 34 4.74 3.31 -1.85
N GLY A 35 4.46 2.59 -2.91
CA GLY A 35 4.66 1.15 -2.97
C GLY A 35 4.61 0.66 -4.40
N THR A 36 5.06 -0.56 -4.62
CA THR A 36 4.95 -1.23 -5.91
C THR A 36 4.65 -2.69 -5.70
N CYS A 37 4.04 -3.31 -6.70
CA CYS A 37 3.74 -4.73 -6.68
C CYS A 37 4.10 -5.33 -8.03
N ASN A 38 4.87 -6.42 -8.00
CA ASN A 38 5.11 -7.19 -9.22
C ASN A 38 4.12 -8.37 -9.21
N PRO A 39 3.11 -8.35 -10.07
CA PRO A 39 2.07 -9.38 -10.03
C PRO A 39 2.57 -10.75 -10.45
N THR A 40 3.67 -10.83 -11.21
CA THR A 40 4.23 -12.11 -11.62
C THR A 40 4.98 -12.78 -10.48
N SER A 41 5.91 -12.05 -9.84
CA SER A 41 6.67 -12.59 -8.72
C SER A 41 5.90 -12.49 -7.41
N LYS A 42 4.85 -11.67 -7.37
CA LYS A 42 4.06 -11.38 -6.17
C LYS A 42 4.89 -10.72 -5.08
N LYS A 43 5.91 -9.98 -5.49
CA LYS A 43 6.75 -9.25 -4.54
C LYS A 43 6.26 -7.83 -4.40
N ILE A 44 6.21 -7.35 -3.16
CA ILE A 44 5.76 -5.99 -2.84
C ILE A 44 6.93 -5.19 -2.28
N TRP A 45 7.07 -3.95 -2.75
CA TRP A 45 8.01 -2.98 -2.19
C TRP A 45 7.24 -1.87 -1.53
N LEU A 46 7.68 -1.45 -0.34
CA LEU A 46 7.05 -0.39 0.43
C LEU A 46 8.06 0.71 0.69
N ASN A 47 7.61 1.96 0.60
CA ASN A 47 8.48 3.12 0.77
C ASN A 47 8.79 3.35 2.25
N LEU A 48 10.07 3.48 2.57
CA LEU A 48 10.49 3.76 3.94
C LEU A 48 9.86 5.03 4.50
N GLN A 49 9.49 5.99 3.64
CA GLN A 49 8.85 7.22 4.09
C GLN A 49 7.46 6.99 4.70
N LEU A 50 6.89 5.80 4.51
CA LEU A 50 5.61 5.47 5.16
C LEU A 50 5.70 5.52 6.67
N ALA A 51 6.90 5.36 7.23
CA ALA A 51 7.10 5.45 8.68
C ALA A 51 6.78 6.85 9.21
N LYS A 52 6.74 7.86 8.35
CA LYS A 52 6.43 9.24 8.74
C LYS A 52 4.95 9.57 8.63
N LYS A 53 4.12 8.64 8.20
CA LYS A 53 2.71 8.87 7.96
C LYS A 53 1.85 8.13 8.99
N PRO A 54 0.59 8.57 9.18
CA PRO A 54 -0.32 7.82 10.06
C PRO A 54 -0.44 6.37 9.63
N ILE A 55 -0.71 5.50 10.61
CA ILE A 55 -0.75 4.06 10.37
C ILE A 55 -1.81 3.67 9.34
N GLU A 56 -2.90 4.43 9.26
CA GLU A 56 -3.94 4.17 8.29
C GLU A 56 -3.43 4.30 6.85
N CYS A 57 -2.44 5.17 6.64
CA CYS A 57 -1.84 5.33 5.32
C CYS A 57 -1.03 4.09 4.96
N LEU A 58 -0.31 3.52 5.92
CA LEU A 58 0.43 2.28 5.68
C LEU A 58 -0.54 1.15 5.34
N GLU A 59 -1.62 1.03 6.10
CA GLU A 59 -2.62 -0.01 5.82
C GLU A 59 -3.21 0.17 4.42
N TYR A 60 -3.48 1.41 4.03
CA TYR A 60 -4.00 1.67 2.70
C TYR A 60 -3.02 1.22 1.61
N VAL A 61 -1.73 1.55 1.76
CA VAL A 61 -0.73 1.15 0.76
C VAL A 61 -0.60 -0.36 0.70
N VAL A 62 -0.60 -1.03 1.86
CA VAL A 62 -0.55 -2.49 1.91
C VAL A 62 -1.73 -3.09 1.15
N LEU A 63 -2.94 -2.61 1.43
CA LEU A 63 -4.13 -3.11 0.74
C LEU A 63 -4.06 -2.81 -0.76
N HIS A 64 -3.61 -1.61 -1.11
CA HIS A 64 -3.48 -1.19 -2.51
C HIS A 64 -2.57 -2.15 -3.28
N GLU A 65 -1.42 -2.49 -2.71
CA GLU A 65 -0.49 -3.38 -3.39
C GLU A 65 -0.99 -4.82 -3.42
N LEU A 66 -1.65 -5.27 -2.37
CA LEU A 66 -2.25 -6.61 -2.39
C LEU A 66 -3.34 -6.71 -3.45
N ALA A 67 -4.12 -5.65 -3.63
CA ALA A 67 -5.17 -5.65 -4.65
C ALA A 67 -4.59 -5.80 -6.06
N HIS A 68 -3.37 -5.30 -6.28
CA HIS A 68 -2.69 -5.46 -7.57
C HIS A 68 -2.32 -6.91 -7.87
N LEU A 69 -2.31 -7.77 -6.87
CA LEU A 69 -2.11 -9.20 -7.14
C LEU A 69 -3.28 -9.79 -7.91
N LYS A 70 -4.45 -9.16 -7.84
CA LYS A 70 -5.65 -9.63 -8.52
C LYS A 70 -6.01 -8.76 -9.72
N VAL A 71 -5.88 -7.44 -9.59
CA VAL A 71 -6.30 -6.48 -10.63
C VAL A 71 -5.13 -5.54 -10.90
N HIS A 72 -4.60 -5.54 -12.11
CA HIS A 72 -3.39 -4.81 -12.44
C HIS A 72 -3.63 -3.32 -12.66
N ASP A 73 -4.79 -2.93 -13.18
CA ASP A 73 -5.06 -1.52 -13.43
C ASP A 73 -5.88 -0.91 -12.30
N HIS A 74 -6.08 0.40 -12.33
CA HIS A 74 -6.80 1.13 -11.30
C HIS A 74 -8.24 1.42 -11.69
N GLY A 75 -8.84 0.57 -12.52
CA GLY A 75 -10.22 0.75 -12.96
C GLY A 75 -11.26 0.39 -11.92
N PRO A 76 -12.53 0.25 -12.37
CA PRO A 76 -13.63 -0.01 -11.43
C PRO A 76 -13.49 -1.29 -10.62
N GLU A 77 -12.90 -2.31 -11.19
CA GLU A 77 -12.72 -3.57 -10.46
C GLU A 77 -11.75 -3.39 -9.30
N PHE A 78 -10.68 -2.60 -9.52
CA PHE A 78 -9.70 -2.31 -8.49
C PHE A 78 -10.33 -1.50 -7.35
N THR A 79 -11.04 -0.43 -7.71
CA THR A 79 -11.66 0.42 -6.69
C THR A 79 -12.75 -0.32 -5.93
N ALA A 80 -13.40 -1.29 -6.56
CA ALA A 80 -14.41 -2.11 -5.85
C ALA A 80 -13.77 -2.91 -4.73
N ILE A 81 -12.55 -3.42 -4.94
CA ILE A 81 -11.83 -4.13 -3.87
C ILE A 81 -11.52 -3.19 -2.72
N LEU A 82 -11.03 -1.99 -3.03
CA LEU A 82 -10.75 -1.02 -1.97
C LEU A 82 -12.01 -0.62 -1.23
N ASP A 83 -13.11 -0.38 -1.95
CA ASP A 83 -14.38 0.00 -1.32
C ASP A 83 -14.89 -1.09 -0.40
N GLN A 84 -14.68 -2.36 -0.79
CA GLN A 84 -15.16 -3.49 0.02
C GLN A 84 -14.40 -3.61 1.34
N TYR A 85 -13.09 -3.46 1.30
CA TYR A 85 -12.26 -3.76 2.46
C TYR A 85 -11.82 -2.54 3.26
N MET A 86 -11.88 -1.36 2.66
CA MET A 86 -11.44 -0.14 3.31
C MET A 86 -12.28 1.03 2.80
N PRO A 87 -13.55 1.16 3.27
CA PRO A 87 -14.47 2.16 2.70
C PRO A 87 -13.94 3.59 2.71
N TYR A 88 -13.05 3.92 3.64
CA TYR A 88 -12.51 5.27 3.74
C TYR A 88 -11.15 5.42 3.05
N TRP A 89 -10.84 4.55 2.10
CA TRP A 89 -9.52 4.55 1.46
C TRP A 89 -9.19 5.86 0.76
N ARG A 90 -10.20 6.58 0.24
CA ARG A 90 -9.95 7.85 -0.43
C ARG A 90 -9.42 8.91 0.54
N GLU A 91 -9.91 8.88 1.79
CA GLU A 91 -9.41 9.78 2.82
C GLU A 91 -7.97 9.42 3.19
N HIS A 92 -7.66 8.15 3.30
CA HIS A 92 -6.30 7.72 3.61
C HIS A 92 -5.35 8.08 2.48
N LYS A 93 -5.80 7.93 1.24
CA LYS A 93 -5.00 8.32 0.09
C LYS A 93 -4.72 9.82 0.10
N ARG A 94 -5.72 10.63 0.44
CA ARG A 94 -5.55 12.08 0.51
C ARG A 94 -4.53 12.45 1.58
N ARG A 95 -4.62 11.84 2.75
CA ARG A 95 -3.67 12.11 3.83
C ARG A 95 -2.27 11.63 3.49
N LEU A 96 -2.17 10.52 2.77
CA LEU A 96 -0.88 10.00 2.33
C LEU A 96 -0.18 10.99 1.40
N ASN A 97 -0.92 11.62 0.53
CA ASN A 97 -0.38 12.54 -0.46
C ASN A 97 -0.30 13.98 0.02
N ASP A 98 -0.60 14.21 1.29
CA ASP A 98 -0.42 15.53 1.89
C ASP A 98 1.09 15.81 1.99
N SER A 99 1.50 16.98 1.55
CA SER A 99 2.91 17.26 1.23
C SER A 99 3.72 17.71 2.43
N THR A 100 4.08 16.79 3.29
CA THR A 100 4.99 17.10 4.41
C THR A 100 6.27 16.28 4.36
N LEU A 101 6.49 15.55 3.28
CA LEU A 101 7.64 14.67 3.15
C LEU A 101 8.62 15.21 2.13
N ASP A 102 9.74 14.50 1.98
CA ASP A 102 10.66 14.70 0.89
C ASP A 102 9.92 14.55 -0.41
N TYR A 103 10.53 14.98 -1.49
CA TYR A 103 9.87 15.02 -2.76
C TYR A 103 9.20 13.68 -3.12
N LEU A 104 7.90 13.75 -3.39
CA LEU A 104 7.10 12.65 -3.91
C LEU A 104 6.01 13.21 -4.80
N PRO A 105 5.71 12.57 -5.92
CA PRO A 105 4.51 12.93 -6.66
C PRO A 105 3.29 12.71 -5.80
N SER A 106 2.25 13.44 -6.05
CA SER A 106 1.04 13.36 -5.25
C SER A 106 0.20 12.12 -5.57
N GLN A 107 0.73 11.15 -6.28
CA GLN A 107 -0.05 10.02 -6.75
C GLN A 107 0.55 8.69 -6.36
N LEU A 108 -0.32 7.79 -5.96
CA LEU A 108 -0.02 6.40 -5.80
C LEU A 108 -0.36 5.67 -7.09
N GLU A 109 0.53 4.87 -7.56
CA GLU A 109 0.32 4.12 -8.79
C GLU A 109 -0.68 3.00 -8.66
#